data_6ca27ff464b217ba843b16eb54601598
#
_entry.id   6ca27ff464b217ba843b16eb54601598
#
_cell.length_a   1.000
_cell.length_b   1.000
_cell.length_c   1.000
_cell.angle_alpha   90.00
_cell.angle_beta   90.00
_cell.angle_gamma   90.00
#
_symmetry.space_group_name_H-M   'P 1'
#
loop_
_entity.id
_entity.type
_entity.pdbx_description
1 polymer ?
#
loop_
_entity_poly.entity_id
_entity_poly.type
_entity_poly.pdbx_seq_one_letter_code
_entity_poly.pdbx_strand_id
1 'polypeptide(L)' 'SERDRDIFIRRYWYMDPVKAIADRHACGESKIKSVLARSRKKLYGLLKEAGYEG' A
#
# COMPACT_ATOMS: atom_id res chain seq x y z
N SER A 1 7.43 6.95 -2.24
CA SER A 1 7.69 7.87 -1.13
C SER A 1 7.66 7.13 0.20
N GLU A 2 8.21 7.75 1.22
CA GLU A 2 8.23 7.17 2.55
C GLU A 2 6.82 6.98 3.11
N ARG A 3 5.94 7.92 2.83
CA ARG A 3 4.56 7.82 3.27
C ARG A 3 3.84 6.62 2.64
N ASP A 4 4.04 6.43 1.35
CA ASP A 4 3.41 5.31 0.64
C ASP A 4 3.95 3.98 1.16
N ARG A 5 5.24 3.92 1.45
CA ARG A 5 5.85 2.73 2.03
C ARG A 5 5.29 2.43 3.41
N ASP A 6 5.15 3.45 4.26
CA ASP A 6 4.58 3.27 5.59
C ASP A 6 3.14 2.74 5.52
N ILE A 7 2.33 3.32 4.62
CA ILE A 7 0.95 2.87 4.40
C ILE A 7 0.92 1.40 4.01
N PHE A 8 1.76 1.01 3.07
CA PHE A 8 1.83 -0.37 2.59
C PHE A 8 2.23 -1.33 3.71
N ILE A 9 3.28 -0.99 4.46
CA ILE A 9 3.77 -1.83 5.56
C ILE A 9 2.74 -1.95 6.66
N ARG A 10 2.08 -0.85 7.03
CA ARG A 10 1.05 -0.86 8.06
C ARG A 10 -0.10 -1.78 7.69
N ARG A 11 -0.48 -1.79 6.41
CA ARG A 11 -1.61 -2.61 5.96
C ARG A 11 -1.25 -4.09 5.85
N TYR A 12 -0.10 -4.38 5.28
CA TYR A 12 0.25 -5.76 4.95
C TYR A 12 1.12 -6.47 5.99
N TRP A 13 1.92 -5.74 6.72
CA TRP A 13 2.78 -6.33 7.76
C TRP A 13 2.12 -6.27 9.13
N TYR A 14 1.66 -5.09 9.53
CA TYR A 14 1.03 -4.90 10.83
C TYR A 14 -0.46 -5.22 10.84
N MET A 15 -1.05 -5.41 9.68
CA MET A 15 -2.48 -5.71 9.53
C MET A 15 -3.39 -4.61 10.09
N ASP A 16 -2.93 -3.38 10.06
CA ASP A 16 -3.73 -2.25 10.53
C ASP A 16 -4.94 -2.05 9.61
N PRO A 17 -6.12 -1.73 10.17
CA PRO A 17 -7.27 -1.40 9.34
C PRO A 17 -7.04 -0.09 8.58
N VAL A 18 -7.66 0.04 7.41
CA VAL A 18 -7.51 1.22 6.56
C VAL A 18 -7.85 2.50 7.33
N LYS A 19 -8.87 2.46 8.17
CA LYS A 19 -9.27 3.61 8.97
C LYS A 19 -8.15 4.09 9.90
N ALA A 20 -7.46 3.16 10.56
CA ALA A 20 -6.36 3.49 11.45
C ALA A 20 -5.19 4.12 10.69
N ILE A 21 -4.91 3.59 9.50
CA ILE A 21 -3.85 4.14 8.65
C ILE A 21 -4.20 5.55 8.19
N ALA A 22 -5.47 5.76 7.80
CA ALA A 22 -5.95 7.07 7.39
C ALA A 22 -5.83 8.09 8.53
N ASP A 23 -6.19 7.69 9.74
CA ASP A 23 -6.07 8.56 10.91
C ASP A 23 -4.60 8.90 11.19
N ARG A 24 -3.72 7.92 11.07
CA ARG A 24 -2.28 8.11 11.26
C ARG A 24 -1.70 9.14 10.28
N HIS A 25 -2.17 9.14 9.04
CA HIS A 25 -1.68 10.04 8.01
C HIS A 25 -2.55 11.28 7.82
N ALA A 26 -3.56 11.48 8.67
CA ALA A 26 -4.48 12.61 8.63
C ALA A 26 -5.12 12.78 7.25
N CYS A 27 -5.60 11.68 6.67
CA CYS A 27 -6.24 11.69 5.35
C CYS A 27 -7.46 10.77 5.36
N GLY A 28 -8.18 10.76 4.24
CA GLY A 28 -9.36 9.91 4.10
C GLY A 28 -9.00 8.48 3.72
N GLU A 29 -9.93 7.56 3.98
CA GLU A 29 -9.75 6.15 3.65
C GLU A 29 -9.59 5.93 2.14
N SER A 30 -10.30 6.74 1.33
CA SER A 30 -10.18 6.65 -0.13
C SER A 30 -8.74 6.86 -0.59
N LYS A 31 -8.05 7.81 0.03
CA LYS A 31 -6.65 8.06 -0.29
C LYS A 31 -5.77 6.87 0.04
N ILE A 32 -6.00 6.26 1.20
CA ILE A 32 -5.24 5.08 1.62
C ILE A 32 -5.48 3.94 0.63
N LYS A 33 -6.73 3.70 0.24
CA LYS A 33 -7.06 2.65 -0.72
C LYS A 33 -6.38 2.89 -2.06
N SER A 34 -6.32 4.15 -2.52
CA SER A 34 -5.66 4.51 -3.77
C SER A 34 -4.16 4.25 -3.70
N VAL A 35 -3.53 4.60 -2.58
CA VAL A 35 -2.10 4.36 -2.39
C VAL A 35 -1.80 2.86 -2.39
N LEU A 36 -2.62 2.08 -1.70
CA LEU A 36 -2.45 0.63 -1.64
C LEU A 36 -2.61 -0.01 -3.02
N ALA A 37 -3.59 0.45 -3.79
CA ALA A 37 -3.82 -0.07 -5.14
C ALA A 37 -2.62 0.22 -6.05
N ARG A 38 -2.07 1.44 -5.99
CA ARG A 38 -0.89 1.80 -6.78
C ARG A 38 0.34 1.01 -6.36
N SER A 39 0.54 0.85 -5.06
CA SER A 39 1.68 0.10 -4.52
C SER A 39 1.62 -1.35 -4.95
N ARG A 40 0.43 -1.95 -4.90
CA ARG A 40 0.22 -3.32 -5.33
C ARG A 40 0.48 -3.50 -6.82
N LYS A 41 -0.01 -2.57 -7.63
CA LYS A 41 0.19 -2.60 -9.07
C LYS A 41 1.68 -2.49 -9.43
N LYS A 42 2.38 -1.61 -8.74
CA LYS A 42 3.83 -1.44 -8.94
C LYS A 42 4.59 -2.71 -8.58
N LEU A 43 4.21 -3.34 -7.47
CA LEU A 43 4.83 -4.59 -7.05
C LEU A 43 4.61 -5.69 -8.09
N TYR A 44 3.40 -5.81 -8.62
CA TYR A 44 3.11 -6.77 -9.67
C TYR A 44 3.97 -6.56 -10.91
N GLY A 45 4.17 -5.28 -11.30
CA GLY A 45 5.02 -4.95 -12.43
C GLY A 45 6.45 -5.42 -12.22
N LEU A 46 6.99 -5.17 -11.02
CA LEU A 46 8.35 -5.58 -10.68
C LEU A 46 8.49 -7.09 -10.65
N LEU A 47 7.52 -7.80 -10.10
CA LEU A 47 7.53 -9.26 -10.05
C LEU A 47 7.46 -9.85 -11.45
N LYS A 48 6.65 -9.28 -12.32
CA LYS A 48 6.53 -9.74 -13.70
C LYS A 48 7.85 -9.55 -14.46
N GLU A 49 8.50 -8.41 -14.28
CA GLU A 49 9.80 -8.15 -14.90
C GLU A 49 10.86 -9.11 -14.38
N ALA A 50 10.76 -9.54 -13.14
CA ALA A 50 11.69 -10.50 -12.55
C ALA A 50 11.39 -11.95 -12.94
N GLY A 51 10.37 -12.17 -13.75
CA GLY A 51 10.04 -13.52 -14.23
C GLY A 51 9.08 -14.30 -13.36
N TYR A 52 8.48 -13.67 -12.36
CA TYR A 52 7.45 -14.31 -11.57
C TYR A 52 6.12 -14.24 -12.28
N GLU A 53 5.52 -15.38 -12.50
CA GLU A 53 4.18 -15.46 -13.02
C GLU A 53 3.27 -15.93 -11.91
N GLY A 54 2.38 -15.02 -11.55
CA GLY A 54 1.51 -15.20 -10.44
C GLY A 54 0.44 -16.16 -10.51
#